data_635258a5c3e985fc073d854f45376fa5
#
_entry.id   635258a5c3e985fc073d854f45376fa5
#
_cell.length_a   1.000
_cell.length_b   1.000
_cell.length_c   1.000
_cell.angle_alpha   90.00
_cell.angle_beta   90.00
_cell.angle_gamma   90.00
#
_symmetry.space_group_name_H-M   'P 1'
#
loop_
_entity.id
_entity.type
_entity.pdbx_description
1 polymer ?
#
loop_
_entity_poly.entity_id
_entity_poly.type
_entity_poly.pdbx_seq_one_letter_code
_entity_poly.pdbx_strand_id
1 'polypeptide(L)'
;MRVHRLIGAGLAAVGCSLLPTSAGARVQSPTYVQVVEKEYSLTLSRLKVPHGTVIFQAINFGMDNHDLVIQPDRKGAKPITFKLMAPSERVTKTLQLAAGRYTLSCSVPGHRQYGMVARLSVS
;
A
#
# COMPACT_ATOMS: atom_id res chain seq x y z
N MET A 1 13.85 -79.24 36.60
CA MET A 1 13.10 -78.00 36.75
C MET A 1 13.84 -76.87 36.04
N ARG A 2 13.41 -76.42 34.89
CA ARG A 2 14.04 -75.35 34.14
C ARG A 2 13.07 -74.14 34.07
N VAL A 3 13.53 -73.03 34.64
CA VAL A 3 12.83 -71.79 34.69
C VAL A 3 13.21 -70.97 33.42
N HIS A 4 12.26 -70.72 32.52
CA HIS A 4 12.52 -69.88 31.34
C HIS A 4 12.20 -68.42 31.69
N ARG A 5 13.22 -67.57 31.61
CA ARG A 5 13.06 -66.13 31.71
C ARG A 5 12.69 -65.57 30.34
N LEU A 6 11.53 -64.92 30.24
CA LEU A 6 11.12 -64.14 29.10
C LEU A 6 11.67 -62.72 29.25
N ILE A 7 12.50 -62.31 28.31
CA ILE A 7 13.03 -60.94 28.21
C ILE A 7 12.04 -60.16 27.31
N GLY A 8 11.30 -59.21 27.93
CA GLY A 8 10.50 -58.27 27.20
C GLY A 8 11.33 -57.13 26.65
N ALA A 9 11.36 -57.01 25.32
CA ALA A 9 11.96 -55.87 24.64
C ALA A 9 10.96 -54.73 24.60
N GLY A 10 11.23 -53.65 25.36
CA GLY A 10 10.45 -52.41 25.28
C GLY A 10 10.85 -51.58 24.07
N LEU A 11 9.95 -51.35 23.13
CA LEU A 11 10.12 -50.36 22.07
C LEU A 11 9.87 -48.96 22.65
N ALA A 12 10.92 -48.13 22.69
CA ALA A 12 10.82 -46.71 22.99
C ALA A 12 10.41 -45.98 21.70
N ALA A 13 9.19 -45.47 21.63
CA ALA A 13 8.71 -44.60 20.55
C ALA A 13 9.26 -43.18 20.77
N VAL A 14 10.20 -42.77 19.93
CA VAL A 14 10.67 -41.37 19.89
C VAL A 14 9.61 -40.51 19.20
N GLY A 15 8.83 -39.79 19.99
CA GLY A 15 7.85 -38.82 19.49
C GLY A 15 8.60 -37.58 18.98
N CYS A 16 8.64 -37.39 17.66
CA CYS A 16 9.13 -36.18 17.03
C CYS A 16 8.06 -35.08 17.19
N SER A 17 8.20 -34.20 18.19
CA SER A 17 7.34 -33.03 18.39
C SER A 17 7.67 -31.98 17.36
N LEU A 18 6.82 -31.83 16.33
CA LEU A 18 6.87 -30.73 15.38
C LEU A 18 6.37 -29.46 16.09
N LEU A 19 7.29 -28.60 16.46
CA LEU A 19 6.96 -27.26 16.96
C LEU A 19 6.40 -26.44 15.79
N PRO A 20 5.23 -25.75 15.96
CA PRO A 20 4.74 -24.86 14.92
C PRO A 20 5.71 -23.69 14.78
N THR A 21 6.37 -23.58 13.65
CA THR A 21 7.09 -22.37 13.25
C THR A 21 6.08 -21.27 13.04
N SER A 22 5.93 -20.36 13.99
CA SER A 22 5.19 -19.13 13.82
C SER A 22 5.87 -18.30 12.73
N ALA A 23 5.30 -18.29 11.52
CA ALA A 23 5.72 -17.37 10.47
C ALA A 23 5.44 -15.95 10.99
N GLY A 24 6.48 -15.26 11.47
CA GLY A 24 6.39 -13.88 11.89
C GLY A 24 5.85 -13.03 10.73
N ALA A 25 4.71 -12.36 10.93
CA ALA A 25 4.16 -11.43 9.95
C ALA A 25 5.22 -10.37 9.63
N ARG A 26 5.71 -10.37 8.39
CA ARG A 26 6.71 -9.41 7.93
C ARG A 26 6.05 -8.04 7.92
N VAL A 27 6.42 -7.17 8.85
CA VAL A 27 5.96 -5.77 8.86
C VAL A 27 6.55 -5.09 7.63
N GLN A 28 5.70 -4.78 6.65
CA GLN A 28 6.11 -4.09 5.45
C GLN A 28 6.29 -2.60 5.76
N SER A 29 7.47 -2.05 5.47
CA SER A 29 7.75 -0.63 5.64
C SER A 29 6.85 0.21 4.73
N PRO A 30 6.37 1.37 5.19
CA PRO A 30 5.55 2.26 4.36
C PRO A 30 6.28 2.68 3.08
N THR A 31 5.54 2.75 1.99
CA THR A 31 6.05 3.27 0.72
C THR A 31 5.70 4.76 0.61
N TYR A 32 6.67 5.59 0.22
CA TYR A 32 6.47 7.03 0.01
C TYR A 32 6.21 7.33 -1.47
N VAL A 33 5.19 8.14 -1.72
CA VAL A 33 4.85 8.69 -3.05
C VAL A 33 4.71 10.20 -2.92
N GLN A 34 5.58 10.94 -3.59
CA GLN A 34 5.44 12.38 -3.75
C GLN A 34 4.62 12.66 -4.99
N VAL A 35 3.68 13.58 -4.89
CA VAL A 35 2.84 14.07 -5.99
C VAL A 35 3.10 15.55 -6.16
N VAL A 36 3.71 15.93 -7.27
CA VAL A 36 3.99 17.32 -7.62
C VAL A 36 2.87 17.82 -8.54
N GLU A 37 2.27 18.93 -8.16
CA GLU A 37 1.16 19.57 -8.87
C GLU A 37 1.59 20.92 -9.42
N LYS A 38 1.34 21.13 -10.70
CA LYS A 38 1.56 22.40 -11.44
C LYS A 38 0.45 22.53 -12.49
N GLU A 39 0.28 23.72 -13.05
CA GLU A 39 -0.57 23.97 -14.21
C GLU A 39 0.12 23.46 -15.50
N TYR A 40 -0.36 22.47 -16.23
CA TYR A 40 -1.42 21.53 -15.88
C TYR A 40 -0.84 20.13 -15.90
N SER A 41 -0.13 19.80 -14.87
CA SER A 41 0.55 18.49 -14.75
C SER A 41 0.43 17.94 -13.32
N LEU A 42 0.44 16.62 -13.23
CA LEU A 42 0.45 15.87 -11.98
C LEU A 42 1.51 14.78 -12.11
N THR A 43 2.60 14.94 -11.37
CA THR A 43 3.78 14.07 -11.48
C THR A 43 3.97 13.27 -10.20
N LEU A 44 4.06 11.94 -10.33
CA LEU A 44 4.32 11.04 -9.22
C LEU A 44 5.79 10.63 -9.19
N SER A 45 6.37 10.58 -8.00
CA SER A 45 7.72 10.04 -7.80
C SER A 45 7.81 8.53 -8.08
N ARG A 46 6.67 7.82 -8.02
CA ARG A 46 6.54 6.38 -8.31
C ARG A 46 5.23 6.11 -9.02
N LEU A 47 5.26 5.35 -10.11
CA LEU A 47 4.06 4.92 -10.85
C LEU A 47 3.59 3.51 -10.45
N LYS A 48 4.43 2.78 -9.72
CA LYS A 48 4.13 1.43 -9.18
C LYS A 48 4.58 1.36 -7.73
N VAL A 49 3.73 0.82 -6.88
CA VAL A 49 4.01 0.62 -5.45
C VAL A 49 3.43 -0.72 -4.98
N PRO A 50 3.98 -1.35 -3.92
CA PRO A 50 3.35 -2.51 -3.30
C PRO A 50 2.05 -2.10 -2.60
N HIS A 51 1.11 -3.05 -2.47
CA HIS A 51 -0.08 -2.86 -1.62
C HIS A 51 0.32 -2.69 -0.14
N GLY A 52 -0.56 -2.10 0.65
CA GLY A 52 -0.33 -1.86 2.07
C GLY A 52 -0.22 -0.37 2.39
N THR A 53 0.65 -0.01 3.32
CA THR A 53 0.77 1.37 3.80
C THR A 53 1.54 2.24 2.80
N VAL A 54 0.88 3.25 2.25
CA VAL A 54 1.49 4.24 1.35
C VAL A 54 1.31 5.64 1.94
N ILE A 55 2.41 6.37 2.05
CA ILE A 55 2.42 7.76 2.50
C ILE A 55 2.51 8.65 1.28
N PHE A 56 1.44 9.38 0.99
CA PHE A 56 1.39 10.38 -0.07
C PHE A 56 1.72 11.76 0.47
N GLN A 57 2.61 12.46 -0.21
CA GLN A 57 2.85 13.88 0.00
C GLN A 57 2.52 14.62 -1.30
N ALA A 58 1.39 15.32 -1.31
CA ALA A 58 1.02 16.24 -2.39
C ALA A 58 1.65 17.61 -2.12
N ILE A 59 2.24 18.22 -3.15
CA ILE A 59 2.91 19.53 -3.08
C ILE A 59 2.43 20.35 -4.28
N ASN A 60 1.89 21.53 -4.00
CA ASN A 60 1.53 22.49 -5.04
C ASN A 60 2.74 23.38 -5.38
N PHE A 61 3.36 23.14 -6.53
CA PHE A 61 4.40 23.99 -7.12
C PHE A 61 3.89 24.86 -8.26
N GLY A 62 2.58 24.95 -8.42
CA GLY A 62 1.91 25.83 -9.37
C GLY A 62 1.59 27.20 -8.80
N MET A 63 0.88 28.00 -9.58
CA MET A 63 0.40 29.34 -9.23
C MET A 63 -1.08 29.34 -8.83
N ASP A 64 -1.83 28.33 -9.28
CA ASP A 64 -3.25 28.14 -8.92
C ASP A 64 -3.39 27.25 -7.69
N ASN A 65 -4.58 27.24 -7.09
CA ASN A 65 -4.92 26.25 -6.08
C ASN A 65 -5.14 24.88 -6.73
N HIS A 66 -4.64 23.82 -6.10
CA HIS A 66 -4.82 22.45 -6.53
C HIS A 66 -5.30 21.57 -5.36
N ASP A 67 -5.99 20.49 -5.69
CA ASP A 67 -6.26 19.40 -4.76
C ASP A 67 -5.84 18.06 -5.39
N LEU A 68 -5.76 17.03 -4.57
CA LEU A 68 -5.50 15.68 -5.04
C LEU A 68 -6.69 14.78 -4.73
N VAL A 69 -7.23 14.16 -5.76
CA VAL A 69 -8.22 13.09 -5.66
C VAL A 69 -7.61 11.78 -6.13
N ILE A 70 -7.61 10.77 -5.28
CA ILE A 70 -7.16 9.41 -5.60
C ILE A 70 -8.39 8.52 -5.73
N GLN A 71 -8.71 8.12 -6.96
CA GLN A 71 -9.86 7.27 -7.29
C GLN A 71 -9.40 5.85 -7.59
N PRO A 72 -9.81 4.84 -6.77
CA PRO A 72 -9.61 3.44 -7.17
C PRO A 72 -10.40 3.12 -8.44
N ASP A 73 -9.76 2.46 -9.43
CA ASP A 73 -10.37 2.11 -10.73
C ASP A 73 -11.25 0.84 -10.59
N ARG A 74 -12.07 0.76 -9.56
CA ARG A 74 -13.02 -0.34 -9.33
C ARG A 74 -14.42 0.21 -9.07
N LYS A 75 -15.42 -0.49 -9.59
CA LYS A 75 -16.83 -0.10 -9.43
C LYS A 75 -17.21 0.07 -7.97
N GLY A 76 -17.87 1.18 -7.63
CA GLY A 76 -18.38 1.46 -6.28
C GLY A 76 -17.33 1.92 -5.26
N ALA A 77 -16.06 2.01 -5.65
CA ALA A 77 -15.03 2.52 -4.76
C ALA A 77 -15.15 4.04 -4.56
N LYS A 78 -15.03 4.46 -3.30
CA LYS A 78 -15.07 5.89 -2.97
C LYS A 78 -13.70 6.54 -3.23
N PRO A 79 -13.65 7.78 -3.73
CA PRO A 79 -12.42 8.54 -3.87
C PRO A 79 -11.85 8.94 -2.51
N ILE A 80 -10.54 9.10 -2.46
CA ILE A 80 -9.81 9.69 -1.33
C ILE A 80 -9.42 11.10 -1.75
N THR A 81 -9.88 12.10 -1.01
CA THR A 81 -9.67 13.51 -1.36
C THR A 81 -8.71 14.17 -0.37
N PHE A 82 -7.78 14.93 -0.89
CA PHE A 82 -6.92 15.83 -0.13
C PHE A 82 -7.53 17.24 -0.10
N LYS A 83 -7.19 18.03 0.90
CA LYS A 83 -7.65 19.42 0.97
C LYS A 83 -7.10 20.23 -0.21
N LEU A 84 -7.81 21.31 -0.56
CA LEU A 84 -7.29 22.31 -1.49
C LEU A 84 -6.00 22.94 -0.92
N MET A 85 -4.98 23.03 -1.75
CA MET A 85 -3.66 23.57 -1.44
C MET A 85 -3.41 24.86 -2.22
N ALA A 86 -3.09 25.94 -1.54
CA ALA A 86 -2.57 27.14 -2.18
C ALA A 86 -1.14 26.90 -2.71
N PRO A 87 -0.60 27.80 -3.55
CA PRO A 87 0.80 27.72 -4.00
C PRO A 87 1.77 27.53 -2.83
N SER A 88 2.75 26.63 -3.01
CA SER A 88 3.77 26.22 -2.03
C SER A 88 3.24 25.40 -0.84
N GLU A 89 1.94 25.18 -0.72
CA GLU A 89 1.39 24.29 0.31
C GLU A 89 1.67 22.80 -0.01
N ARG A 90 1.66 22.00 1.07
CA ARG A 90 1.78 20.55 1.00
C ARG A 90 0.82 19.87 1.97
N VAL A 91 0.37 18.69 1.61
CA VAL A 91 -0.48 17.83 2.45
C VAL A 91 0.08 16.42 2.43
N THR A 92 0.20 15.81 3.59
CA THR A 92 0.62 14.42 3.72
C THR A 92 -0.54 13.58 4.26
N LYS A 93 -0.79 12.42 3.65
CA LYS A 93 -1.74 11.41 4.15
C LYS A 93 -1.12 10.02 4.09
N THR A 94 -1.37 9.26 5.13
CA THR A 94 -1.05 7.83 5.19
C THR A 94 -2.29 7.04 4.84
N LEU A 95 -2.20 6.20 3.81
CA LEU A 95 -3.32 5.42 3.26
C LEU A 95 -2.99 3.93 3.25
N GLN A 96 -4.00 3.10 3.41
CA GLN A 96 -3.93 1.67 3.15
C GLN A 96 -4.47 1.41 1.75
N LEU A 97 -3.62 0.99 0.83
CA LEU A 97 -4.00 0.71 -0.55
C LEU A 97 -4.07 -0.78 -0.82
N ALA A 98 -5.20 -1.22 -1.35
CA ALA A 98 -5.34 -2.57 -1.91
C ALA A 98 -4.68 -2.63 -3.29
N ALA A 99 -4.28 -3.83 -3.71
CA ALA A 99 -3.81 -4.05 -5.08
C ALA A 99 -4.86 -3.62 -6.11
N GLY A 100 -4.40 -3.00 -7.19
CA GLY A 100 -5.27 -2.47 -8.24
C GLY A 100 -4.70 -1.23 -8.91
N ARG A 101 -5.50 -0.63 -9.79
CA ARG A 101 -5.16 0.63 -10.44
C ARG A 101 -5.89 1.79 -9.78
N TYR A 102 -5.25 2.93 -9.78
CA TYR A 102 -5.76 4.18 -9.21
C TYR A 102 -5.54 5.32 -10.19
N THR A 103 -6.56 6.15 -10.34
CA THR A 103 -6.47 7.42 -11.08
C THR A 103 -6.31 8.55 -10.08
N LEU A 104 -5.27 9.36 -10.25
CA LEU A 104 -5.03 10.56 -9.47
C LEU A 104 -5.34 11.78 -10.34
N SER A 105 -6.03 12.78 -9.78
CA SER A 105 -6.38 13.99 -10.54
C SER A 105 -6.60 15.17 -9.61
N CYS A 106 -6.51 16.39 -10.16
CA CYS A 106 -7.01 17.60 -9.53
C CYS A 106 -8.49 17.77 -9.86
N SER A 107 -9.32 18.12 -8.87
CA SER A 107 -10.76 18.33 -9.07
C SER A 107 -11.14 19.79 -9.35
N VAL A 108 -10.19 20.72 -9.27
CA VAL A 108 -10.43 22.12 -9.64
C VAL A 108 -10.96 22.17 -11.09
N PRO A 109 -12.06 22.91 -11.36
CA PRO A 109 -12.67 22.92 -12.69
C PRO A 109 -11.69 23.21 -13.82
N GLY A 110 -11.68 22.35 -14.85
CA GLY A 110 -10.79 22.46 -16.01
C GLY A 110 -9.42 21.81 -15.85
N HIS A 111 -8.88 21.69 -14.64
CA HIS A 111 -7.50 21.26 -14.42
C HIS A 111 -7.25 19.83 -14.91
N ARG A 112 -8.17 18.91 -14.64
CA ARG A 112 -8.07 17.53 -15.12
C ARG A 112 -8.09 17.46 -16.66
N GLN A 113 -8.94 18.22 -17.31
CA GLN A 113 -9.08 18.26 -18.78
C GLN A 113 -7.80 18.81 -19.44
N TYR A 114 -7.11 19.72 -18.76
CA TYR A 114 -5.84 20.29 -19.24
C TYR A 114 -4.62 19.41 -18.96
N GLY A 115 -4.76 18.31 -18.21
CA GLY A 115 -3.67 17.35 -18.05
C GLY A 115 -3.31 16.98 -16.60
N MET A 116 -4.00 17.54 -15.60
CA MET A 116 -3.75 17.18 -14.19
C MET A 116 -4.36 15.83 -13.83
N VAL A 117 -3.82 14.78 -14.41
CA VAL A 117 -4.22 13.38 -14.20
C VAL A 117 -2.99 12.47 -14.30
N ALA A 118 -2.94 11.46 -13.43
CA ALA A 118 -1.88 10.45 -13.43
C ALA A 118 -2.44 9.08 -13.05
N ARG A 119 -1.66 8.03 -13.30
CA ARG A 119 -2.02 6.63 -13.00
C ARG A 119 -1.02 6.04 -12.02
N LEU A 120 -1.54 5.32 -11.03
CA LEU A 120 -0.75 4.55 -10.08
C LEU A 120 -1.18 3.09 -10.13
N SER A 121 -0.21 2.19 -10.22
CA SER A 121 -0.42 0.74 -10.13
C SER A 121 0.02 0.25 -8.76
N VAL A 122 -0.83 -0.49 -8.07
CA VAL A 122 -0.56 -1.09 -6.76
C VAL A 122 -0.59 -2.61 -6.90
N SER A 123 0.49 -3.29 -6.51
CA SER A 123 0.67 -4.75 -6.68
C SER A 123 0.89 -5.47 -5.36
#